data_0c8e6fbc3eca7388972950059405e551
#
_entry.id   0c8e6fbc3eca7388972950059405e551
#
_cell.length_a   1.000
_cell.length_b   1.000
_cell.length_c   1.000
_cell.angle_alpha   90.00
_cell.angle_beta   90.00
_cell.angle_gamma   90.00
#
_symmetry.space_group_name_H-M   'P 1'
#
loop_
_entity.id
_entity.type
_entity.pdbx_description
1 polymer ?
#
loop_
_entity_poly.entity_id
_entity_poly.type
_entity_poly.pdbx_seq_one_letter_code
_entity_poly.pdbx_strand_id
1 'polypeptide(L)'
;PSALTNPQKVGPKPPFERQSQPWPGLARDMRPRPDHGESTYRGSGRLAGRKALITGGDSGMGRAAAIAYAREGADVAINYLLEEEADARDVIDLIRASGRVGVAIPGDLCSEDFCTTLVQTAVDTLGGLDILVSNAARQQTHGSILDISTEEFDRTMKTNIYAPFWLIKAALPHLAPGSSIIGTTSEQATDPSEDLYDYAQTKAAT
;
A
#
# COMPACT_ATOMS: atom_id res chain seq x y z
N PRO A 1 30.42 -18.82 6.93
CA PRO A 1 29.21 -18.64 7.74
C PRO A 1 29.08 -17.16 8.05
N SER A 2 28.02 -16.50 7.58
CA SER A 2 27.72 -15.12 7.94
C SER A 2 27.44 -15.07 9.46
N ALA A 3 28.14 -14.20 10.18
CA ALA A 3 27.89 -14.01 11.60
C ALA A 3 26.41 -13.63 11.80
N LEU A 4 25.75 -14.31 12.76
CA LEU A 4 24.38 -13.98 13.15
C LEU A 4 24.34 -12.52 13.64
N THR A 5 23.58 -11.69 12.97
CA THR A 5 23.39 -10.30 13.36
C THR A 5 22.17 -10.18 14.27
N ASN A 6 22.32 -9.53 15.42
CA ASN A 6 21.18 -9.27 16.31
C ASN A 6 20.20 -8.31 15.61
N PRO A 7 18.96 -8.72 15.30
CA PRO A 7 18.01 -7.90 14.57
C PRO A 7 17.66 -6.59 15.29
N GLN A 8 17.74 -6.54 16.62
CA GLN A 8 17.54 -5.31 17.40
C GLN A 8 18.65 -4.26 17.19
N LYS A 9 19.76 -4.63 16.57
CA LYS A 9 20.90 -3.73 16.31
C LYS A 9 21.03 -3.35 14.86
N VAL A 10 20.14 -3.86 14.00
CA VAL A 10 20.11 -3.55 12.57
C VAL A 10 19.19 -2.35 12.32
N GLY A 11 19.60 -1.49 11.39
CA GLY A 11 18.84 -0.32 10.96
C GLY A 11 19.07 0.94 11.82
N PRO A 12 18.50 2.04 11.36
CA PRO A 12 18.58 3.34 12.04
C PRO A 12 17.87 3.30 13.39
N LYS A 13 18.35 4.08 14.35
CA LYS A 13 17.81 4.17 15.71
C LYS A 13 17.52 5.62 16.09
N PRO A 14 16.51 5.86 16.96
CA PRO A 14 16.26 7.18 17.51
C PRO A 14 17.48 7.71 18.31
N PRO A 15 17.61 9.05 18.46
CA PRO A 15 16.63 10.04 17.98
C PRO A 15 16.74 10.28 16.47
N PHE A 16 15.57 10.46 15.81
CA PHE A 16 15.50 10.85 14.40
C PHE A 16 15.36 12.37 14.29
N GLU A 17 15.89 12.95 13.21
CA GLU A 17 15.67 14.36 12.88
C GLU A 17 14.18 14.63 12.63
N ARG A 18 13.70 15.79 13.11
CA ARG A 18 12.35 16.23 12.75
C ARG A 18 12.32 16.58 11.27
N GLN A 19 11.38 15.99 10.57
CA GLN A 19 11.16 16.25 9.16
C GLN A 19 9.66 16.29 8.87
N SER A 20 9.28 17.05 7.85
CA SER A 20 7.92 17.10 7.38
C SER A 20 7.91 17.29 5.87
N GLN A 21 6.90 16.79 5.21
CA GLN A 21 6.67 16.93 3.79
C GLN A 21 5.20 17.35 3.58
N PRO A 22 4.89 18.11 2.51
CA PRO A 22 3.51 18.30 2.12
C PRO A 22 2.90 16.94 1.73
N TRP A 23 1.60 16.79 1.96
CA TRP A 23 0.88 15.58 1.57
C TRP A 23 0.66 15.54 0.03
N PRO A 24 0.79 14.36 -0.64
CA PRO A 24 1.35 13.12 -0.11
C PRO A 24 2.88 13.22 -0.02
N GLY A 25 3.48 12.67 1.06
CA GLY A 25 4.94 12.67 1.19
C GLY A 25 5.61 11.62 0.31
N LEU A 26 6.89 11.85 -0.06
CA LEU A 26 7.66 10.89 -0.84
C LEU A 26 8.62 10.10 0.06
N ALA A 27 8.61 8.78 -0.05
CA ALA A 27 9.49 7.90 0.71
C ALA A 27 10.97 8.13 0.38
N ARG A 28 11.29 8.51 -0.87
CA ARG A 28 12.64 8.81 -1.33
C ARG A 28 13.27 10.03 -0.64
N ASP A 29 12.44 10.96 -0.15
CA ASP A 29 12.89 12.20 0.49
C ASP A 29 13.01 12.07 2.00
N MET A 30 12.58 10.95 2.59
CA MET A 30 12.71 10.68 4.03
C MET A 30 14.18 10.50 4.46
N ARG A 31 14.49 10.93 5.69
CA ARG A 31 15.81 10.80 6.31
C ARG A 31 15.67 10.18 7.71
N PRO A 32 16.28 9.01 8.00
CA PRO A 32 16.93 8.12 7.02
C PRO A 32 15.92 7.56 6.02
N ARG A 33 16.39 7.20 4.82
CA ARG A 33 15.53 6.56 3.82
C ARG A 33 15.01 5.22 4.37
N PRO A 34 13.70 4.94 4.31
CA PRO A 34 13.14 3.66 4.72
C PRO A 34 13.72 2.50 3.90
N ASP A 35 13.96 1.35 4.54
CA ASP A 35 14.29 0.08 3.89
C ASP A 35 13.01 -0.77 3.78
N HIS A 36 12.62 -1.07 2.55
CA HIS A 36 11.45 -1.91 2.25
C HIS A 36 11.86 -3.32 1.82
N GLY A 37 13.08 -3.72 2.11
CA GLY A 37 13.65 -4.99 1.71
C GLY A 37 14.31 -4.98 0.34
N GLU A 38 14.59 -3.78 -0.24
CA GLU A 38 15.16 -3.61 -1.58
C GLU A 38 16.44 -4.42 -1.80
N SER A 39 17.27 -4.54 -0.78
CA SER A 39 18.53 -5.31 -0.87
C SER A 39 18.54 -6.60 -0.07
N THR A 40 17.66 -6.74 0.91
CA THR A 40 17.74 -7.79 1.95
C THR A 40 16.75 -8.92 1.76
N TYR A 41 15.53 -8.64 1.26
CA TYR A 41 14.52 -9.69 1.05
C TYR A 41 14.94 -10.65 -0.05
N ARG A 42 14.86 -11.96 0.21
CA ARG A 42 15.12 -13.04 -0.73
C ARG A 42 13.86 -13.87 -0.90
N GLY A 43 13.33 -13.92 -2.11
CA GLY A 43 12.18 -14.75 -2.45
C GLY A 43 12.53 -16.25 -2.48
N SER A 44 11.52 -17.06 -2.27
CA SER A 44 11.58 -18.54 -2.32
C SER A 44 10.57 -19.13 -3.33
N GLY A 45 9.89 -18.28 -4.11
CA GLY A 45 8.98 -18.69 -5.17
C GLY A 45 7.56 -19.04 -4.71
N ARG A 46 7.14 -18.58 -3.52
CA ARG A 46 5.81 -18.90 -2.95
C ARG A 46 4.64 -18.33 -3.72
N LEU A 47 4.86 -17.29 -4.51
CA LEU A 47 3.84 -16.64 -5.33
C LEU A 47 4.10 -16.82 -6.84
N ALA A 48 4.84 -17.85 -7.22
CA ALA A 48 5.15 -18.12 -8.63
C ALA A 48 3.89 -18.19 -9.49
N GLY A 49 3.80 -17.31 -10.50
CA GLY A 49 2.66 -17.21 -11.42
C GLY A 49 1.43 -16.51 -10.89
N ARG A 50 1.42 -16.03 -9.63
CA ARG A 50 0.34 -15.23 -9.06
C ARG A 50 0.34 -13.81 -9.61
N LYS A 51 -0.82 -13.17 -9.56
CA LYS A 51 -1.07 -11.82 -10.03
C LYS A 51 -1.67 -11.00 -8.90
N ALA A 52 -1.02 -9.91 -8.54
CA ALA A 52 -1.39 -9.10 -7.38
C ALA A 52 -1.70 -7.65 -7.77
N LEU A 53 -2.75 -7.07 -7.18
CA LEU A 53 -3.02 -5.63 -7.18
C LEU A 53 -2.83 -5.11 -5.77
N ILE A 54 -2.01 -4.06 -5.60
CA ILE A 54 -1.70 -3.44 -4.31
C ILE A 54 -2.00 -1.95 -4.39
N THR A 55 -2.92 -1.45 -3.56
CA THR A 55 -3.17 -0.01 -3.44
C THR A 55 -2.18 0.66 -2.48
N GLY A 56 -1.71 1.87 -2.80
CA GLY A 56 -0.61 2.52 -2.07
C GLY A 56 0.67 1.71 -2.16
N GLY A 57 0.98 1.17 -3.37
CA GLY A 57 2.10 0.26 -3.59
C GLY A 57 3.44 0.97 -3.83
N ASP A 58 3.46 2.29 -3.87
CA ASP A 58 4.62 3.15 -4.11
C ASP A 58 5.50 3.33 -2.86
N SER A 59 4.90 3.28 -1.68
CA SER A 59 5.57 3.62 -0.42
C SER A 59 5.18 2.69 0.74
N GLY A 60 5.87 2.82 1.88
CA GLY A 60 5.55 2.14 3.13
C GLY A 60 5.37 0.62 3.00
N MET A 61 4.33 0.10 3.64
CA MET A 61 4.02 -1.34 3.65
C MET A 61 3.61 -1.85 2.27
N GLY A 62 2.89 -1.03 1.48
CA GLY A 62 2.51 -1.39 0.11
C GLY A 62 3.72 -1.61 -0.78
N ARG A 63 4.72 -0.73 -0.72
CA ARG A 63 6.00 -0.89 -1.42
C ARG A 63 6.73 -2.16 -0.99
N ALA A 64 6.81 -2.40 0.32
CA ALA A 64 7.46 -3.61 0.84
C ALA A 64 6.76 -4.89 0.37
N ALA A 65 5.42 -4.89 0.35
CA ALA A 65 4.63 -6.00 -0.19
C ALA A 65 4.87 -6.18 -1.70
N ALA A 66 4.85 -5.10 -2.49
CA ALA A 66 5.09 -5.16 -3.93
C ALA A 66 6.45 -5.77 -4.28
N ILE A 67 7.51 -5.33 -3.60
CA ILE A 67 8.87 -5.87 -3.76
C ILE A 67 8.93 -7.35 -3.34
N ALA A 68 8.37 -7.69 -2.19
CA ALA A 68 8.37 -9.06 -1.69
C ALA A 68 7.58 -9.99 -2.63
N TYR A 69 6.40 -9.59 -3.09
CA TYR A 69 5.57 -10.40 -3.98
C TYR A 69 6.25 -10.64 -5.34
N ALA A 70 6.88 -9.61 -5.90
CA ALA A 70 7.64 -9.77 -7.13
C ALA A 70 8.80 -10.77 -6.96
N ARG A 71 9.53 -10.69 -5.86
CA ARG A 71 10.61 -11.64 -5.55
C ARG A 71 10.14 -13.05 -5.23
N GLU A 72 8.91 -13.19 -4.73
CA GLU A 72 8.24 -14.49 -4.59
C GLU A 72 7.66 -15.02 -5.90
N GLY A 73 7.77 -14.28 -7.00
CA GLY A 73 7.40 -14.73 -8.34
C GLY A 73 6.04 -14.25 -8.84
N ALA A 74 5.40 -13.29 -8.18
CA ALA A 74 4.14 -12.70 -8.63
C ALA A 74 4.38 -11.56 -9.65
N ASP A 75 3.45 -11.39 -10.59
CA ASP A 75 3.29 -10.17 -11.34
C ASP A 75 2.49 -9.16 -10.52
N VAL A 76 2.86 -7.89 -10.52
CA VAL A 76 2.32 -6.92 -9.56
C VAL A 76 1.88 -5.65 -10.25
N ALA A 77 0.62 -5.26 -10.05
CA ALA A 77 0.11 -3.93 -10.33
C ALA A 77 0.06 -3.12 -9.03
N ILE A 78 0.48 -1.85 -9.08
CA ILE A 78 0.37 -0.93 -7.95
C ILE A 78 -0.49 0.27 -8.32
N ASN A 79 -1.31 0.73 -7.38
CA ASN A 79 -1.98 2.02 -7.44
C ASN A 79 -1.31 2.99 -6.47
N TYR A 80 -1.30 4.27 -6.83
CA TYR A 80 -0.69 5.38 -6.10
C TYR A 80 -1.30 6.71 -6.56
N LEU A 81 -1.10 7.80 -5.84
CA LEU A 81 -1.48 9.13 -6.32
C LEU A 81 -0.45 9.67 -7.31
N LEU A 82 -0.87 10.41 -8.32
CA LEU A 82 0.00 10.88 -9.41
C LEU A 82 1.22 11.67 -8.90
N GLU A 83 1.08 12.38 -7.78
CA GLU A 83 2.15 13.11 -7.11
C GLU A 83 3.27 12.20 -6.60
N GLU A 84 2.99 10.91 -6.39
CA GLU A 84 3.92 9.88 -5.91
C GLU A 84 4.60 9.10 -7.05
N GLU A 85 4.43 9.54 -8.30
CA GLU A 85 4.96 8.90 -9.52
C GLU A 85 6.45 8.52 -9.41
N ALA A 86 7.26 9.36 -8.75
CA ALA A 86 8.69 9.13 -8.62
C ALA A 86 9.01 7.88 -7.77
N ASP A 87 8.27 7.67 -6.67
CA ASP A 87 8.39 6.49 -5.80
C ASP A 87 7.81 5.25 -6.48
N ALA A 88 6.67 5.41 -7.20
CA ALA A 88 6.04 4.33 -7.94
C ALA A 88 6.95 3.78 -9.04
N ARG A 89 7.66 4.65 -9.78
CA ARG A 89 8.65 4.21 -10.79
C ARG A 89 9.76 3.37 -10.20
N ASP A 90 10.31 3.79 -9.05
CA ASP A 90 11.34 3.01 -8.34
C ASP A 90 10.83 1.59 -8.02
N VAL A 91 9.56 1.46 -7.58
CA VAL A 91 8.95 0.15 -7.29
C VAL A 91 8.79 -0.69 -8.55
N ILE A 92 8.29 -0.11 -9.64
CA ILE A 92 8.13 -0.81 -10.91
C ILE A 92 9.47 -1.33 -11.44
N ASP A 93 10.53 -0.54 -11.32
CA ASP A 93 11.87 -0.96 -11.73
C ASP A 93 12.37 -2.15 -10.89
N LEU A 94 12.12 -2.16 -9.59
CA LEU A 94 12.45 -3.29 -8.70
C LEU A 94 11.65 -4.56 -9.03
N ILE A 95 10.36 -4.43 -9.37
CA ILE A 95 9.53 -5.55 -9.83
C ILE A 95 10.08 -6.13 -11.12
N ARG A 96 10.40 -5.28 -12.09
CA ARG A 96 10.97 -5.69 -13.39
C ARG A 96 12.36 -6.30 -13.24
N ALA A 97 13.19 -5.75 -12.36
CA ALA A 97 14.49 -6.33 -12.03
C ALA A 97 14.40 -7.73 -11.40
N SER A 98 13.25 -8.08 -10.83
CA SER A 98 12.95 -9.43 -10.34
C SER A 98 12.43 -10.37 -11.44
N GLY A 99 12.42 -9.94 -12.70
CA GLY A 99 11.95 -10.71 -13.86
C GLY A 99 10.41 -10.83 -13.90
N ARG A 100 9.67 -9.92 -13.26
CA ARG A 100 8.21 -9.94 -13.19
C ARG A 100 7.58 -8.75 -13.92
N VAL A 101 6.30 -8.89 -14.26
CA VAL A 101 5.52 -7.79 -14.84
C VAL A 101 5.17 -6.80 -13.74
N GLY A 102 5.57 -5.53 -13.93
CA GLY A 102 5.24 -4.42 -13.03
C GLY A 102 4.35 -3.41 -13.77
N VAL A 103 3.19 -3.10 -13.21
CA VAL A 103 2.19 -2.18 -13.77
C VAL A 103 1.92 -1.04 -12.79
N ALA A 104 2.07 0.20 -13.24
CA ALA A 104 1.79 1.40 -12.48
C ALA A 104 0.44 1.99 -12.92
N ILE A 105 -0.49 2.20 -11.98
CA ILE A 105 -1.83 2.72 -12.27
C ILE A 105 -2.11 3.89 -11.31
N PRO A 106 -1.80 5.14 -11.73
CA PRO A 106 -2.06 6.32 -10.92
C PRO A 106 -3.55 6.64 -10.83
N GLY A 107 -3.99 7.13 -9.67
CA GLY A 107 -5.33 7.69 -9.48
C GLY A 107 -5.83 7.67 -8.06
N ASP A 108 -6.87 8.48 -7.81
CA ASP A 108 -7.47 8.68 -6.50
C ASP A 108 -8.60 7.66 -6.24
N LEU A 109 -8.46 6.89 -5.18
CA LEU A 109 -9.41 5.85 -4.75
C LEU A 109 -10.75 6.43 -4.23
N CYS A 110 -10.87 7.74 -4.06
CA CYS A 110 -12.13 8.38 -3.69
C CYS A 110 -13.23 8.29 -4.76
N SER A 111 -12.95 7.70 -5.94
CA SER A 111 -13.89 7.51 -7.04
C SER A 111 -14.21 6.01 -7.23
N GLU A 112 -15.51 5.65 -7.20
CA GLU A 112 -15.96 4.28 -7.49
C GLU A 112 -15.60 3.86 -8.93
N ASP A 113 -15.81 4.77 -9.89
CA ASP A 113 -15.48 4.50 -11.30
C ASP A 113 -13.99 4.22 -11.48
N PHE A 114 -13.14 4.99 -10.79
CA PHE A 114 -11.71 4.75 -10.82
C PHE A 114 -11.36 3.41 -10.18
N CYS A 115 -11.92 3.06 -9.02
CA CYS A 115 -11.68 1.76 -8.37
C CYS A 115 -12.06 0.58 -9.27
N THR A 116 -13.17 0.69 -9.99
CA THR A 116 -13.60 -0.32 -10.96
C THR A 116 -12.61 -0.43 -12.13
N THR A 117 -12.23 0.71 -12.69
CA THR A 117 -11.27 0.79 -13.80
C THR A 117 -9.88 0.28 -13.39
N LEU A 118 -9.43 0.59 -12.17
CA LEU A 118 -8.17 0.12 -11.59
C LEU A 118 -8.09 -1.41 -11.58
N VAL A 119 -9.14 -2.07 -11.07
CA VAL A 119 -9.21 -3.54 -11.03
C VAL A 119 -9.22 -4.10 -12.45
N GLN A 120 -10.04 -3.56 -13.34
CA GLN A 120 -10.12 -4.05 -14.73
C GLN A 120 -8.77 -3.89 -15.44
N THR A 121 -8.11 -2.74 -15.30
CA THR A 121 -6.78 -2.48 -15.88
C THR A 121 -5.75 -3.48 -15.36
N ALA A 122 -5.75 -3.76 -14.07
CA ALA A 122 -4.85 -4.74 -13.47
C ALA A 122 -5.11 -6.15 -14.04
N VAL A 123 -6.38 -6.57 -14.12
CA VAL A 123 -6.78 -7.87 -14.68
C VAL A 123 -6.34 -8.00 -16.14
N ASP A 124 -6.62 -6.99 -16.97
CA ASP A 124 -6.32 -7.02 -18.41
C ASP A 124 -4.80 -7.06 -18.65
N THR A 125 -4.05 -6.27 -17.89
CA THR A 125 -2.60 -6.14 -18.10
C THR A 125 -1.82 -7.34 -17.55
N LEU A 126 -2.24 -7.87 -16.38
CA LEU A 126 -1.59 -9.04 -15.77
C LEU A 126 -2.14 -10.36 -16.32
N GLY A 127 -3.28 -10.32 -17.03
CA GLY A 127 -3.96 -11.52 -17.54
C GLY A 127 -4.70 -12.28 -16.42
N GLY A 128 -5.21 -11.60 -15.40
CA GLY A 128 -5.98 -12.15 -14.27
C GLY A 128 -5.65 -11.47 -12.95
N LEU A 129 -6.28 -11.95 -11.87
CA LEU A 129 -6.04 -11.45 -10.51
C LEU A 129 -6.17 -12.61 -9.49
N ASP A 130 -5.18 -12.77 -8.64
CA ASP A 130 -5.17 -13.77 -7.56
C ASP A 130 -5.14 -13.13 -6.18
N ILE A 131 -4.55 -11.94 -6.06
CA ILE A 131 -4.32 -11.28 -4.77
C ILE A 131 -4.71 -9.81 -4.88
N LEU A 132 -5.65 -9.38 -4.04
CA LEU A 132 -5.98 -7.97 -3.84
C LEU A 132 -5.47 -7.52 -2.47
N VAL A 133 -4.59 -6.52 -2.44
CA VAL A 133 -4.11 -5.88 -1.21
C VAL A 133 -4.66 -4.46 -1.14
N SER A 134 -5.68 -4.27 -0.32
CA SER A 134 -6.24 -2.96 0.02
C SER A 134 -5.42 -2.36 1.16
N ASN A 135 -4.37 -1.60 0.80
CA ASN A 135 -3.40 -1.05 1.74
C ASN A 135 -3.42 0.47 1.83
N ALA A 136 -3.70 1.17 0.72
CA ALA A 136 -3.79 2.63 0.73
C ALA A 136 -4.74 3.12 1.82
N ALA A 137 -4.33 4.18 2.51
CA ALA A 137 -5.14 4.81 3.53
C ALA A 137 -4.82 6.30 3.65
N ARG A 138 -5.84 7.08 4.01
CA ARG A 138 -5.68 8.46 4.48
C ARG A 138 -5.64 8.45 5.99
N GLN A 139 -4.61 9.08 6.55
CA GLN A 139 -4.43 9.31 7.98
C GLN A 139 -3.95 10.74 8.18
N GLN A 140 -4.63 11.49 9.05
CA GLN A 140 -4.27 12.85 9.37
C GLN A 140 -4.57 13.12 10.84
N THR A 141 -3.67 13.78 11.55
CA THR A 141 -3.86 14.15 12.95
C THR A 141 -4.64 15.45 13.05
N HIS A 142 -5.55 15.54 14.00
CA HIS A 142 -6.34 16.73 14.32
C HIS A 142 -6.25 17.02 15.81
N GLY A 143 -6.13 18.30 16.18
CA GLY A 143 -6.07 18.71 17.59
C GLY A 143 -7.38 18.50 18.35
N SER A 144 -8.50 18.45 17.61
CA SER A 144 -9.84 18.22 18.14
C SER A 144 -10.75 17.67 17.05
N ILE A 145 -11.80 16.95 17.42
CA ILE A 145 -12.87 16.56 16.49
C ILE A 145 -13.54 17.80 15.84
N LEU A 146 -13.52 18.94 16.53
CA LEU A 146 -14.06 20.19 16.02
C LEU A 146 -13.27 20.78 14.83
N ASP A 147 -12.03 20.34 14.65
CA ASP A 147 -11.15 20.77 13.57
C ASP A 147 -11.34 19.93 12.29
N ILE A 148 -12.11 18.83 12.36
CA ILE A 148 -12.35 17.96 11.21
C ILE A 148 -13.53 18.49 10.42
N SER A 149 -13.30 18.95 9.20
CA SER A 149 -14.38 19.33 8.29
C SER A 149 -15.13 18.12 7.76
N THR A 150 -16.37 18.32 7.31
CA THR A 150 -17.16 17.26 6.68
C THR A 150 -16.45 16.69 5.45
N GLU A 151 -15.78 17.54 4.69
CA GLU A 151 -15.05 17.18 3.47
C GLU A 151 -13.83 16.29 3.78
N GLU A 152 -13.10 16.62 4.85
CA GLU A 152 -11.96 15.79 5.30
C GLU A 152 -12.42 14.43 5.83
N PHE A 153 -13.47 14.43 6.64
CA PHE A 153 -14.09 13.20 7.13
C PHE A 153 -14.58 12.32 5.97
N ASP A 154 -15.34 12.89 5.02
CA ASP A 154 -15.84 12.18 3.84
C ASP A 154 -14.69 11.61 3.00
N ARG A 155 -13.60 12.37 2.82
CA ARG A 155 -12.41 11.91 2.11
C ARG A 155 -11.74 10.73 2.80
N THR A 156 -11.62 10.78 4.15
CA THR A 156 -11.08 9.66 4.93
C THR A 156 -11.97 8.41 4.80
N MET A 157 -13.30 8.58 4.88
CA MET A 157 -14.26 7.48 4.69
C MET A 157 -14.20 6.91 3.27
N LYS A 158 -14.13 7.76 2.25
CA LYS A 158 -14.02 7.31 0.86
C LYS A 158 -12.75 6.51 0.61
N THR A 159 -11.59 7.01 1.07
CA THR A 159 -10.33 6.31 0.88
C THR A 159 -10.26 4.99 1.66
N ASN A 160 -10.69 4.99 2.92
CA ASN A 160 -10.40 3.88 3.83
C ASN A 160 -11.54 2.86 3.94
N ILE A 161 -12.78 3.23 3.56
CA ILE A 161 -13.96 2.36 3.68
C ILE A 161 -14.59 2.08 2.33
N TYR A 162 -14.94 3.12 1.56
CA TYR A 162 -15.64 2.93 0.31
C TYR A 162 -14.73 2.32 -0.75
N ALA A 163 -13.50 2.79 -0.87
CA ALA A 163 -12.54 2.22 -1.82
C ALA A 163 -12.30 0.72 -1.62
N PRO A 164 -11.99 0.20 -0.41
CA PRO A 164 -11.92 -1.23 -0.18
C PRO A 164 -13.18 -1.98 -0.61
N PHE A 165 -14.37 -1.44 -0.32
CA PHE A 165 -15.63 -2.05 -0.74
C PHE A 165 -15.76 -2.08 -2.27
N TRP A 166 -15.49 -0.97 -2.96
CA TRP A 166 -15.56 -0.89 -4.42
C TRP A 166 -14.54 -1.80 -5.10
N LEU A 167 -13.30 -1.83 -4.59
CA LEU A 167 -12.23 -2.69 -5.08
C LEU A 167 -12.57 -4.17 -4.92
N ILE A 168 -13.08 -4.57 -3.76
CA ILE A 168 -13.50 -5.97 -3.51
C ILE A 168 -14.65 -6.34 -4.44
N LYS A 169 -15.67 -5.48 -4.54
CA LYS A 169 -16.83 -5.69 -5.43
C LYS A 169 -16.39 -5.87 -6.89
N ALA A 170 -15.45 -5.04 -7.36
CA ALA A 170 -14.92 -5.13 -8.72
C ALA A 170 -14.02 -6.36 -8.92
N ALA A 171 -13.25 -6.76 -7.91
CA ALA A 171 -12.29 -7.85 -8.00
C ALA A 171 -12.97 -9.25 -7.95
N LEU A 172 -14.04 -9.39 -7.16
CA LEU A 172 -14.68 -10.70 -6.91
C LEU A 172 -14.96 -11.52 -8.16
N PRO A 173 -15.47 -10.97 -9.29
CA PRO A 173 -15.71 -11.75 -10.51
C PRO A 173 -14.44 -12.33 -11.15
N HIS A 174 -13.26 -11.81 -10.81
CA HIS A 174 -11.97 -12.21 -11.37
C HIS A 174 -11.17 -13.13 -10.43
N LEU A 175 -11.59 -13.27 -9.17
CA LEU A 175 -10.89 -14.07 -8.15
C LEU A 175 -11.37 -15.51 -8.17
N ALA A 176 -10.51 -16.43 -8.61
CA ALA A 176 -10.78 -17.87 -8.56
C ALA A 176 -10.62 -18.44 -7.13
N PRO A 177 -11.16 -19.64 -6.82
CA PRO A 177 -10.87 -20.34 -5.57
C PRO A 177 -9.35 -20.45 -5.33
N GLY A 178 -8.89 -20.11 -4.13
CA GLY A 178 -7.46 -20.02 -3.77
C GLY A 178 -6.87 -18.64 -3.94
N SER A 179 -7.65 -17.64 -4.34
CA SER A 179 -7.28 -16.22 -4.30
C SER A 179 -7.36 -15.66 -2.87
N SER A 180 -6.73 -14.50 -2.66
CA SER A 180 -6.70 -13.83 -1.35
C SER A 180 -7.05 -12.35 -1.46
N ILE A 181 -7.82 -11.86 -0.48
CA ILE A 181 -8.07 -10.44 -0.25
C ILE A 181 -7.47 -10.06 1.09
N ILE A 182 -6.62 -9.04 1.11
CA ILE A 182 -5.89 -8.58 2.29
C ILE A 182 -6.21 -7.12 2.53
N GLY A 183 -6.73 -6.79 3.72
CA GLY A 183 -6.98 -5.42 4.17
C GLY A 183 -5.96 -5.01 5.25
N THR A 184 -5.38 -3.82 5.12
CA THR A 184 -4.49 -3.26 6.13
C THR A 184 -5.30 -2.51 7.19
N THR A 185 -5.41 -3.09 8.38
CA THR A 185 -5.97 -2.42 9.56
C THR A 185 -4.89 -1.71 10.38
N SER A 186 -5.18 -1.34 11.62
CA SER A 186 -4.28 -0.61 12.53
C SER A 186 -4.58 -0.96 13.97
N GLU A 187 -3.63 -0.73 14.87
CA GLU A 187 -3.87 -0.71 16.33
C GLU A 187 -4.95 0.30 16.72
N GLN A 188 -5.08 1.38 15.94
CA GLN A 188 -6.13 2.39 16.11
C GLN A 188 -7.56 1.83 16.04
N ALA A 189 -7.73 0.60 15.55
CA ALA A 189 -9.01 -0.11 15.57
C ALA A 189 -9.44 -0.53 16.98
N THR A 190 -8.50 -0.75 17.89
CA THR A 190 -8.72 -1.27 19.24
C THR A 190 -8.21 -0.37 20.36
N ASP A 191 -7.22 0.48 20.05
CA ASP A 191 -6.63 1.46 20.98
C ASP A 191 -6.48 2.82 20.25
N PRO A 192 -7.62 3.55 20.08
CA PRO A 192 -7.65 4.77 19.28
C PRO A 192 -6.96 5.94 19.98
N SER A 193 -6.09 6.64 19.27
CA SER A 193 -5.54 7.94 19.66
C SER A 193 -6.61 9.03 19.55
N GLU A 194 -6.61 9.98 20.46
CA GLU A 194 -7.58 11.10 20.49
C GLU A 194 -7.44 12.06 19.29
N ASP A 195 -6.26 12.08 18.64
CA ASP A 195 -5.95 12.93 17.49
C ASP A 195 -6.19 12.25 16.12
N LEU A 196 -6.69 11.00 16.10
CA LEU A 196 -6.93 10.19 14.90
C LEU A 196 -8.39 9.72 14.79
N TYR A 197 -9.35 10.54 15.17
CA TYR A 197 -10.75 10.17 15.32
C TYR A 197 -11.37 9.52 14.06
N ASP A 198 -11.27 10.17 12.91
CA ASP A 198 -11.82 9.68 11.64
C ASP A 198 -11.08 8.42 11.15
N TYR A 199 -9.75 8.44 11.23
CA TYR A 199 -8.92 7.29 10.85
C TYR A 199 -9.21 6.06 11.70
N ALA A 200 -9.28 6.20 13.03
CA ALA A 200 -9.54 5.10 13.95
C ALA A 200 -10.87 4.39 13.65
N GLN A 201 -11.94 5.16 13.36
CA GLN A 201 -13.22 4.61 12.94
C GLN A 201 -13.09 3.76 11.68
N THR A 202 -12.33 4.22 10.68
CA THR A 202 -12.15 3.45 9.44
C THR A 202 -11.39 2.17 9.67
N LYS A 203 -10.41 2.17 10.58
CA LYS A 203 -9.62 0.96 10.87
C LYS A 203 -10.39 -0.05 11.73
N ALA A 204 -11.28 0.43 12.60
CA ALA A 204 -12.22 -0.43 13.31
C ALA A 204 -13.23 -1.10 12.34
N ALA A 205 -13.66 -0.40 11.30
CA ALA A 205 -14.56 -0.95 10.29
C ALA A 205 -13.87 -1.97 9.36
N THR A 206 -12.56 -1.82 9.12
CA THR A 206 -11.76 -2.77 8.31
C THR A 206 -11.62 -4.12 9.00
#